data_29e4d5f3f8ffadede16f23d0abbe9c47
#
_entry.id   29e4d5f3f8ffadede16f23d0abbe9c47
#
_cell.length_a   1.000
_cell.length_b   1.000
_cell.length_c   1.000
_cell.angle_alpha   90.00
_cell.angle_beta   90.00
_cell.angle_gamma   90.00
#
_symmetry.space_group_name_H-M   'P 1'
#
loop_
_entity.id
_entity.type
_entity.pdbx_description
1 polymer ?
#
loop_
_entity_poly.entity_id
_entity_poly.type
_entity_poly.pdbx_seq_one_letter_code
_entity_poly.pdbx_strand_id
1 'polypeptide(L)'
;MSKVLKYDGVVIGAGHNGMICAAYLGKSGKRILVVEKNMEVGGGLDSHEDRNYPGFWHNIHSVFHRGLLMLPWYQDLGLEKFGIHYYKPDPGVVHHFLDKTYLGWFADVDRTVSTISRFSKKDAVTFKEIWRRWQPVVKQIVFPETYAPPLVMEQKRTLLEKSSVGREYLKFFNTTPEQFILEHFEDPRVQAFIGFLGVMRGYELDGSNTGYLIPAMIAWGVNPQLCRGTSHALGDNLAHMLSHNGIDYIEANGVERILVHDGRAQGVVLDDGTVVHARNFVASNVNPVETFIRLVGRENLDSQFGELAAGFRFSKTTPIFATNLALNERPKYITEEQHPEVIGSFMHIVGLETYTELRNLFEDCRTGQLPRKPFMNGATPSYHDATQAPPGKATAFMWQLAPYNLWGNPQNWDKVRGEWFKRQLAMWRHYAPNLTEENILSTDSATPLDIERHDRNMYCGDWMIGEYTGDQALENRPFPGWSQYRTPIEGLYLCGSSCHPGGNITGGPGYNAAGIIAGDLGLDLWWKPLDFREYLLNLS
;
A
#
# COMPACT_ATOMS: atom_id res chain seq x y z
N MET A 1 -5.59 0.22 41.63
CA MET A 1 -6.73 -0.38 40.90
C MET A 1 -6.51 -0.10 39.43
N SER A 2 -6.56 -1.11 38.57
CA SER A 2 -6.47 -0.91 37.12
C SER A 2 -7.64 -0.06 36.62
N LYS A 3 -7.38 0.91 35.76
CA LYS A 3 -8.42 1.75 35.15
C LYS A 3 -9.32 0.87 34.28
N VAL A 4 -10.62 1.06 34.36
CA VAL A 4 -11.60 0.32 33.55
C VAL A 4 -12.39 1.30 32.69
N LEU A 5 -12.37 1.07 31.38
CA LEU A 5 -13.10 1.84 30.37
C LEU A 5 -14.20 0.98 29.75
N LYS A 6 -15.24 1.59 29.20
CA LYS A 6 -16.36 0.89 28.55
C LYS A 6 -16.73 1.60 27.27
N TYR A 7 -16.74 0.84 26.15
CA TYR A 7 -17.11 1.30 24.82
C TYR A 7 -18.07 0.31 24.16
N ASP A 8 -18.71 0.71 23.09
CA ASP A 8 -19.48 -0.21 22.25
C ASP A 8 -18.55 -1.05 21.39
N GLY A 9 -17.48 -0.44 20.87
CA GLY A 9 -16.46 -1.11 20.09
C GLY A 9 -15.05 -0.61 20.38
N VAL A 10 -14.07 -1.48 20.16
CA VAL A 10 -12.64 -1.15 20.24
C VAL A 10 -11.99 -1.48 18.89
N VAL A 11 -11.19 -0.55 18.35
CA VAL A 11 -10.38 -0.76 17.16
C VAL A 11 -8.90 -0.79 17.56
N ILE A 12 -8.21 -1.86 17.22
CA ILE A 12 -6.79 -2.07 17.52
C ILE A 12 -5.94 -1.58 16.35
N GLY A 13 -5.11 -0.56 16.56
CA GLY A 13 -4.25 0.07 15.56
C GLY A 13 -4.92 1.25 14.85
N ALA A 14 -4.33 2.44 14.99
CA ALA A 14 -4.76 3.69 14.36
C ALA A 14 -4.10 3.92 12.97
N GLY A 15 -3.80 2.86 12.22
CA GLY A 15 -3.52 2.97 10.80
C GLY A 15 -4.78 3.40 10.03
N HIS A 16 -4.63 3.94 8.82
CA HIS A 16 -5.74 4.51 8.05
C HIS A 16 -6.99 3.61 7.95
N ASN A 17 -6.83 2.28 7.77
CA ASN A 17 -7.97 1.36 7.69
C ASN A 17 -8.72 1.27 9.04
N GLY A 18 -8.01 1.19 10.17
CA GLY A 18 -8.62 1.18 11.49
C GLY A 18 -9.40 2.47 11.79
N MET A 19 -8.81 3.62 11.46
CA MET A 19 -9.47 4.91 11.65
C MET A 19 -10.70 5.08 10.74
N ILE A 20 -10.65 4.60 9.50
CA ILE A 20 -11.79 4.59 8.58
C ILE A 20 -12.91 3.70 9.15
N CYS A 21 -12.59 2.47 9.59
CA CYS A 21 -13.57 1.57 10.21
C CYS A 21 -14.24 2.23 11.44
N ALA A 22 -13.44 2.82 12.33
CA ALA A 22 -13.93 3.53 13.50
C ALA A 22 -14.83 4.72 13.12
N ALA A 23 -14.46 5.48 12.11
CA ALA A 23 -15.23 6.64 11.64
C ALA A 23 -16.64 6.25 11.17
N TYR A 24 -16.73 5.22 10.33
CA TYR A 24 -18.02 4.76 9.81
C TYR A 24 -18.95 4.26 10.92
N LEU A 25 -18.42 3.45 11.85
CA LEU A 25 -19.18 2.91 12.96
C LEU A 25 -19.53 3.96 14.02
N GLY A 26 -18.62 4.90 14.31
CA GLY A 26 -18.86 6.02 15.21
C GLY A 26 -19.95 6.94 14.70
N LYS A 27 -19.94 7.30 13.42
CA LYS A 27 -21.02 8.08 12.79
C LYS A 27 -22.37 7.34 12.73
N SER A 28 -22.37 6.00 12.88
CA SER A 28 -23.59 5.19 13.07
C SER A 28 -24.04 5.14 14.54
N GLY A 29 -23.54 6.01 15.41
CA GLY A 29 -23.96 6.17 16.80
C GLY A 29 -23.28 5.23 17.79
N LYS A 30 -22.20 4.54 17.41
CA LYS A 30 -21.44 3.69 18.33
C LYS A 30 -20.35 4.50 19.04
N ARG A 31 -20.20 4.28 20.35
CA ARG A 31 -19.07 4.81 21.10
C ARG A 31 -17.84 3.91 20.89
N ILE A 32 -16.86 4.42 20.16
CA ILE A 32 -15.68 3.68 19.71
C ILE A 32 -14.43 4.23 20.40
N LEU A 33 -13.51 3.33 20.76
CA LEU A 33 -12.14 3.66 21.11
C LEU A 33 -11.19 3.06 20.07
N VAL A 34 -10.31 3.89 19.52
CA VAL A 34 -9.16 3.44 18.73
C VAL A 34 -7.93 3.41 19.62
N VAL A 35 -7.15 2.34 19.57
CA VAL A 35 -5.95 2.14 20.40
C VAL A 35 -4.73 2.03 19.52
N GLU A 36 -3.73 2.91 19.72
CA GLU A 36 -2.47 2.93 18.99
C GLU A 36 -1.31 2.71 19.95
N LYS A 37 -0.38 1.86 19.53
CA LYS A 37 0.83 1.54 20.28
C LYS A 37 1.89 2.62 20.14
N ASN A 38 2.03 3.17 18.93
CA ASN A 38 3.03 4.19 18.62
C ASN A 38 2.58 5.56 19.18
N MET A 39 3.53 6.48 19.24
CA MET A 39 3.28 7.86 19.70
C MET A 39 2.46 8.69 18.69
N GLU A 40 2.30 8.18 17.47
CA GLU A 40 1.61 8.85 16.39
C GLU A 40 0.68 7.88 15.67
N VAL A 41 -0.44 8.40 15.18
CA VAL A 41 -1.42 7.66 14.36
C VAL A 41 -0.94 7.55 12.91
N GLY A 42 -1.67 6.82 12.07
CA GLY A 42 -1.42 6.75 10.62
C GLY A 42 -0.83 5.43 10.16
N GLY A 43 -0.07 4.72 11.02
CA GLY A 43 0.62 3.49 10.66
C GLY A 43 1.57 3.73 9.46
N GLY A 44 1.41 3.03 8.34
CA GLY A 44 2.25 3.21 7.16
C GLY A 44 2.21 4.59 6.47
N LEU A 45 1.43 5.55 6.98
CA LEU A 45 1.45 6.96 6.55
C LEU A 45 2.54 7.78 7.24
N ASP A 46 3.49 7.14 7.89
CA ASP A 46 4.50 7.78 8.71
C ASP A 46 5.49 8.64 7.90
N SER A 47 5.93 9.73 8.52
CA SER A 47 6.93 10.67 8.01
C SER A 47 7.65 11.30 9.18
N HIS A 48 8.94 11.54 9.06
CA HIS A 48 9.72 12.20 10.11
C HIS A 48 10.55 13.37 9.60
N GLU A 49 10.83 14.30 10.47
CA GLU A 49 11.78 15.38 10.22
C GLU A 49 13.22 14.84 10.31
N ASP A 50 14.13 15.35 9.47
CA ASP A 50 15.54 14.99 9.51
C ASP A 50 16.14 15.36 10.87
N ARG A 51 16.81 14.42 11.53
CA ARG A 51 17.33 14.59 12.90
C ARG A 51 18.43 15.64 13.00
N ASN A 52 19.18 15.87 11.93
CA ASN A 52 20.34 16.75 11.90
C ASN A 52 20.04 18.10 11.22
N TYR A 53 19.03 18.12 10.36
CA TYR A 53 18.67 19.29 9.54
C TYR A 53 17.16 19.56 9.63
N PRO A 54 16.71 20.34 10.63
CA PRO A 54 15.30 20.70 10.79
C PRO A 54 14.71 21.34 9.53
N GLY A 55 13.43 21.08 9.27
CA GLY A 55 12.69 21.55 8.11
C GLY A 55 12.74 20.61 6.92
N PHE A 56 13.57 19.55 6.93
CA PHE A 56 13.55 18.51 5.91
C PHE A 56 12.72 17.31 6.37
N TRP A 57 11.70 16.96 5.59
CA TRP A 57 10.75 15.89 5.93
C TRP A 57 10.93 14.68 5.02
N HIS A 58 10.98 13.51 5.61
CA HIS A 58 11.14 12.23 4.92
C HIS A 58 9.89 11.37 5.08
N ASN A 59 9.35 10.90 3.95
CA ASN A 59 8.27 9.92 3.92
C ASN A 59 8.87 8.51 3.94
N ILE A 60 8.48 7.67 4.90
CA ILE A 60 9.16 6.39 5.14
C ILE A 60 8.57 5.26 4.30
N HIS A 61 7.23 5.07 4.33
CA HIS A 61 6.57 3.92 3.73
C HIS A 61 5.56 4.29 2.65
N SER A 62 5.06 5.51 2.65
CA SER A 62 4.01 5.98 1.78
C SER A 62 4.28 7.39 1.31
N VAL A 63 4.17 7.61 0.01
CA VAL A 63 4.21 8.94 -0.60
C VAL A 63 3.29 9.03 -1.81
N PHE A 64 3.07 7.89 -2.48
CA PHE A 64 2.27 7.80 -3.71
C PHE A 64 0.84 7.40 -3.38
N HIS A 65 -0.02 8.38 -3.04
CA HIS A 65 -1.44 8.14 -2.85
C HIS A 65 -2.13 8.15 -4.22
N ARG A 66 -2.53 6.97 -4.71
CA ARG A 66 -3.04 6.82 -6.08
C ARG A 66 -4.55 6.93 -6.12
N GLY A 67 -5.05 8.00 -6.77
CA GLY A 67 -6.49 8.17 -6.98
C GLY A 67 -7.30 8.40 -5.71
N LEU A 68 -6.68 8.76 -4.59
CA LEU A 68 -7.28 8.83 -3.26
C LEU A 68 -8.51 9.74 -3.20
N LEU A 69 -8.48 10.87 -3.92
CA LEU A 69 -9.60 11.80 -3.97
C LEU A 69 -10.90 11.21 -4.57
N MET A 70 -10.81 10.07 -5.28
CA MET A 70 -11.97 9.40 -5.88
C MET A 70 -12.52 8.27 -5.00
N LEU A 71 -11.87 7.97 -3.87
CA LEU A 71 -12.24 6.84 -3.03
C LEU A 71 -13.50 7.13 -2.21
N PRO A 72 -14.43 6.16 -2.06
CA PRO A 72 -15.70 6.38 -1.37
C PRO A 72 -15.52 6.98 0.03
N TRP A 73 -14.66 6.40 0.83
CA TRP A 73 -14.44 6.85 2.21
C TRP A 73 -13.87 8.28 2.31
N TYR A 74 -13.05 8.70 1.34
CA TYR A 74 -12.55 10.08 1.32
C TYR A 74 -13.70 11.09 1.14
N GLN A 75 -14.61 10.76 0.22
CA GLN A 75 -15.80 11.58 -0.08
C GLN A 75 -16.81 11.54 1.08
N ASP A 76 -17.16 10.34 1.56
CA ASP A 76 -18.16 10.13 2.61
C ASP A 76 -17.77 10.80 3.94
N LEU A 77 -16.48 10.72 4.31
CA LEU A 77 -15.96 11.32 5.54
C LEU A 77 -15.69 12.83 5.40
N GLY A 78 -15.71 13.37 4.16
CA GLY A 78 -15.56 14.79 3.88
C GLY A 78 -14.20 15.34 4.31
N LEU A 79 -13.12 14.59 4.07
CA LEU A 79 -11.78 14.91 4.58
C LEU A 79 -11.24 16.26 4.12
N GLU A 80 -11.70 16.77 2.98
CA GLU A 80 -11.35 18.13 2.52
C GLU A 80 -11.68 19.23 3.54
N LYS A 81 -12.75 19.02 4.34
CA LYS A 81 -13.18 19.96 5.39
C LYS A 81 -12.21 20.02 6.57
N PHE A 82 -11.33 19.03 6.68
CA PHE A 82 -10.32 18.94 7.74
C PHE A 82 -8.95 19.46 7.29
N GLY A 83 -8.88 20.15 6.11
CA GLY A 83 -7.69 20.87 5.67
C GLY A 83 -6.69 20.03 4.86
N ILE A 84 -7.05 18.81 4.46
CA ILE A 84 -6.19 17.99 3.62
C ILE A 84 -6.17 18.51 2.18
N HIS A 85 -4.97 18.57 1.60
CA HIS A 85 -4.77 19.00 0.21
C HIS A 85 -3.86 18.02 -0.53
N TYR A 86 -4.13 17.85 -1.83
CA TYR A 86 -3.35 16.98 -2.70
C TYR A 86 -2.87 17.71 -3.95
N TYR A 87 -1.58 17.56 -4.25
CA TYR A 87 -1.00 17.87 -5.54
C TYR A 87 -1.19 16.69 -6.50
N LYS A 88 -1.31 16.97 -7.80
CA LYS A 88 -1.44 15.99 -8.88
C LYS A 88 -0.30 16.16 -9.88
N PRO A 89 0.88 15.62 -9.59
CA PRO A 89 2.02 15.74 -10.48
C PRO A 89 1.79 15.07 -11.85
N ASP A 90 2.30 15.67 -12.92
CA ASP A 90 2.33 15.11 -14.28
C ASP A 90 3.63 15.53 -14.99
N PRO A 91 4.44 14.57 -15.47
CA PRO A 91 4.22 13.11 -15.51
C PRO A 91 4.18 12.46 -14.12
N GLY A 92 3.38 11.40 -14.01
CA GLY A 92 3.30 10.62 -12.77
C GLY A 92 4.53 9.79 -12.52
N VAL A 93 5.14 9.26 -13.59
CA VAL A 93 6.37 8.44 -13.54
C VAL A 93 7.24 8.71 -14.76
N VAL A 94 8.54 8.79 -14.53
CA VAL A 94 9.56 8.78 -15.59
C VAL A 94 10.61 7.70 -15.28
N HIS A 95 10.84 6.82 -16.23
CA HIS A 95 11.91 5.83 -16.21
C HIS A 95 13.06 6.36 -17.09
N HIS A 96 14.16 6.70 -16.45
CA HIS A 96 15.34 7.27 -17.10
C HIS A 96 16.30 6.17 -17.56
N PHE A 97 16.87 6.33 -18.76
CA PHE A 97 17.93 5.46 -19.29
C PHE A 97 19.25 6.22 -19.44
N LEU A 98 20.39 5.50 -19.38
CA LEU A 98 21.71 6.10 -19.47
C LEU A 98 22.01 6.73 -20.85
N ASP A 99 21.30 6.29 -21.89
CA ASP A 99 21.37 6.90 -23.23
C ASP A 99 20.57 8.21 -23.34
N LYS A 100 20.09 8.75 -22.21
CA LYS A 100 19.27 9.95 -22.07
C LYS A 100 17.84 9.83 -22.66
N THR A 101 17.44 8.65 -23.11
CA THR A 101 16.04 8.38 -23.46
C THR A 101 15.21 8.12 -22.19
N TYR A 102 13.89 8.11 -22.29
CA TYR A 102 13.00 7.82 -21.19
C TYR A 102 11.68 7.20 -21.62
N LEU A 103 11.05 6.47 -20.71
CA LEU A 103 9.65 6.10 -20.75
C LEU A 103 8.90 6.95 -19.71
N GLY A 104 7.80 7.58 -20.13
CA GLY A 104 6.99 8.44 -19.26
C GLY A 104 5.56 7.94 -19.15
N TRP A 105 4.99 7.98 -17.95
CA TRP A 105 3.57 7.74 -17.73
C TRP A 105 2.88 9.05 -17.34
N PHE A 106 2.08 9.55 -18.24
CA PHE A 106 1.37 10.82 -18.13
C PHE A 106 -0.12 10.59 -17.82
N ALA A 107 -0.79 11.63 -17.31
CA ALA A 107 -2.23 11.63 -17.17
C ALA A 107 -2.92 11.48 -18.53
N ASP A 108 -2.36 12.10 -19.56
CA ASP A 108 -2.75 11.88 -20.96
C ASP A 108 -2.10 10.61 -21.51
N VAL A 109 -2.95 9.63 -21.85
CA VAL A 109 -2.50 8.34 -22.39
C VAL A 109 -1.73 8.49 -23.71
N ASP A 110 -2.07 9.47 -24.56
CA ASP A 110 -1.41 9.65 -25.85
C ASP A 110 0.03 10.15 -25.68
N ARG A 111 0.31 10.93 -24.65
CA ARG A 111 1.69 11.28 -24.26
C ARG A 111 2.47 10.05 -23.80
N THR A 112 1.87 9.18 -22.99
CA THR A 112 2.48 7.89 -22.57
C THR A 112 2.79 7.03 -23.79
N VAL A 113 1.82 6.82 -24.67
CA VAL A 113 1.96 6.07 -25.93
C VAL A 113 3.06 6.64 -26.81
N SER A 114 3.19 7.97 -26.89
CA SER A 114 4.27 8.63 -27.64
C SER A 114 5.65 8.28 -27.11
N THR A 115 5.84 8.17 -25.77
CA THR A 115 7.15 7.75 -25.23
C THR A 115 7.45 6.28 -25.54
N ILE A 116 6.45 5.39 -25.41
CA ILE A 116 6.60 3.96 -25.72
C ILE A 116 6.93 3.76 -27.21
N SER A 117 6.33 4.55 -28.09
CA SER A 117 6.53 4.42 -29.54
C SER A 117 7.98 4.69 -30.02
N ARG A 118 8.80 5.33 -29.18
CA ARG A 118 10.23 5.54 -29.43
C ARG A 118 11.03 4.23 -29.31
N PHE A 119 10.52 3.26 -28.54
CA PHE A 119 11.14 1.95 -28.29
C PHE A 119 10.49 0.87 -29.17
N SER A 120 9.16 0.78 -29.16
CA SER A 120 8.39 -0.13 -30.00
C SER A 120 7.06 0.49 -30.41
N LYS A 121 6.84 0.62 -31.72
CA LYS A 121 5.55 1.05 -32.28
C LYS A 121 4.45 0.04 -31.98
N LYS A 122 4.78 -1.26 -31.97
CA LYS A 122 3.85 -2.34 -31.65
C LYS A 122 3.39 -2.25 -30.20
N ASP A 123 4.33 -2.07 -29.26
CA ASP A 123 4.02 -1.95 -27.85
C ASP A 123 3.17 -0.70 -27.56
N ALA A 124 3.43 0.40 -28.26
CA ALA A 124 2.63 1.62 -28.16
C ALA A 124 1.15 1.40 -28.56
N VAL A 125 0.93 0.68 -29.68
CA VAL A 125 -0.43 0.30 -30.11
C VAL A 125 -1.07 -0.63 -29.09
N THR A 126 -0.36 -1.66 -28.67
CA THR A 126 -0.83 -2.64 -27.67
C THR A 126 -1.21 -1.96 -26.35
N PHE A 127 -0.36 -1.06 -25.83
CA PHE A 127 -0.64 -0.32 -24.60
C PHE A 127 -1.94 0.49 -24.70
N LYS A 128 -2.13 1.23 -25.82
CA LYS A 128 -3.33 2.04 -26.06
C LYS A 128 -4.59 1.18 -26.18
N GLU A 129 -4.50 0.02 -26.84
CA GLU A 129 -5.61 -0.93 -26.96
C GLU A 129 -5.99 -1.53 -25.61
N ILE A 130 -5.02 -1.97 -24.81
CA ILE A 130 -5.27 -2.49 -23.45
C ILE A 130 -5.91 -1.39 -22.62
N TRP A 131 -5.36 -0.18 -22.60
CA TRP A 131 -5.92 0.95 -21.89
C TRP A 131 -7.39 1.18 -22.24
N ARG A 132 -7.72 1.26 -23.53
CA ARG A 132 -9.09 1.49 -24.01
C ARG A 132 -10.05 0.35 -23.62
N ARG A 133 -9.63 -0.90 -23.79
CA ARG A 133 -10.46 -2.08 -23.53
C ARG A 133 -10.73 -2.28 -22.03
N TRP A 134 -9.78 -1.90 -21.19
CA TRP A 134 -9.86 -2.12 -19.76
C TRP A 134 -10.44 -0.96 -18.96
N GLN A 135 -10.67 0.21 -19.55
CA GLN A 135 -11.39 1.32 -18.89
C GLN A 135 -12.74 0.88 -18.32
N PRO A 136 -13.62 0.20 -19.09
CA PRO A 136 -14.87 -0.31 -18.55
C PRO A 136 -14.67 -1.40 -17.49
N VAL A 137 -13.69 -2.27 -17.65
CA VAL A 137 -13.38 -3.35 -16.66
C VAL A 137 -13.01 -2.75 -15.31
N VAL A 138 -12.11 -1.77 -15.31
CA VAL A 138 -11.71 -1.08 -14.07
C VAL A 138 -12.90 -0.38 -13.44
N LYS A 139 -13.66 0.39 -14.21
CA LYS A 139 -14.79 1.17 -13.70
C LYS A 139 -15.93 0.31 -13.18
N GLN A 140 -16.21 -0.81 -13.84
CA GLN A 140 -17.42 -1.61 -13.58
C GLN A 140 -17.15 -2.89 -12.77
N ILE A 141 -15.88 -3.31 -12.62
CA ILE A 141 -15.56 -4.54 -11.90
C ILE A 141 -14.51 -4.28 -10.83
N VAL A 142 -13.28 -3.86 -11.22
CA VAL A 142 -12.15 -3.79 -10.30
C VAL A 142 -12.37 -2.77 -9.19
N PHE A 143 -12.82 -1.56 -9.55
CA PHE A 143 -13.06 -0.50 -8.56
C PHE A 143 -14.24 -0.83 -7.63
N PRO A 144 -15.43 -1.25 -8.10
CA PRO A 144 -16.52 -1.68 -7.24
C PRO A 144 -16.14 -2.85 -6.31
N GLU A 145 -15.40 -3.85 -6.82
CA GLU A 145 -14.93 -4.99 -6.03
C GLU A 145 -14.03 -4.57 -4.87
N THR A 146 -13.21 -3.54 -5.05
CA THR A 146 -12.33 -3.00 -3.99
C THR A 146 -13.13 -2.54 -2.76
N TYR A 147 -14.36 -2.03 -2.96
CA TYR A 147 -15.22 -1.48 -1.92
C TYR A 147 -16.44 -2.34 -1.60
N ALA A 148 -16.26 -3.65 -1.72
CA ALA A 148 -17.24 -4.65 -1.32
C ALA A 148 -16.54 -5.89 -0.76
N PRO A 149 -17.20 -6.68 0.11
CA PRO A 149 -16.70 -8.01 0.48
C PRO A 149 -16.55 -8.89 -0.75
N PRO A 150 -15.44 -9.66 -0.88
CA PRO A 150 -15.19 -10.44 -2.07
C PRO A 150 -16.17 -11.59 -2.22
N LEU A 151 -16.56 -11.88 -3.46
CA LEU A 151 -17.36 -13.06 -3.79
C LEU A 151 -16.46 -14.27 -4.01
N VAL A 152 -16.96 -15.47 -3.69
CA VAL A 152 -16.32 -16.72 -4.07
C VAL A 152 -16.19 -16.77 -5.60
N MET A 153 -15.01 -17.14 -6.11
CA MET A 153 -14.67 -17.04 -7.54
C MET A 153 -15.63 -17.81 -8.43
N GLU A 154 -16.13 -18.97 -8.02
CA GLU A 154 -17.11 -19.73 -8.80
C GLU A 154 -18.40 -18.94 -9.05
N GLN A 155 -18.93 -18.30 -8.01
CA GLN A 155 -20.10 -17.43 -8.13
C GLN A 155 -19.80 -16.17 -8.95
N LYS A 156 -18.67 -15.54 -8.69
CA LYS A 156 -18.20 -14.36 -9.42
C LYS A 156 -18.05 -14.65 -10.92
N ARG A 157 -17.43 -15.76 -11.29
CA ARG A 157 -17.25 -16.19 -12.68
C ARG A 157 -18.59 -16.31 -13.40
N THR A 158 -19.54 -17.01 -12.80
CA THR A 158 -20.89 -17.19 -13.38
C THR A 158 -21.59 -15.85 -13.65
N LEU A 159 -21.39 -14.85 -12.80
CA LEU A 159 -21.95 -13.51 -12.99
C LEU A 159 -21.20 -12.74 -14.07
N LEU A 160 -19.87 -12.78 -14.06
CA LEU A 160 -19.02 -12.07 -15.02
C LEU A 160 -19.19 -12.57 -16.46
N GLU A 161 -19.41 -13.87 -16.66
CA GLU A 161 -19.64 -14.46 -17.99
C GLU A 161 -20.86 -13.88 -18.72
N LYS A 162 -21.81 -13.28 -18.00
CA LYS A 162 -23.02 -12.69 -18.58
C LYS A 162 -22.75 -11.39 -19.35
N SER A 163 -21.72 -10.62 -18.95
CA SER A 163 -21.39 -9.33 -19.58
C SER A 163 -20.14 -9.40 -20.45
N SER A 164 -20.03 -8.53 -21.45
CA SER A 164 -18.82 -8.41 -22.28
C SER A 164 -17.61 -7.93 -21.45
N VAL A 165 -17.85 -7.04 -20.49
CA VAL A 165 -16.82 -6.49 -19.58
C VAL A 165 -16.32 -7.58 -18.63
N GLY A 166 -17.22 -8.41 -18.11
CA GLY A 166 -16.85 -9.54 -17.26
C GLY A 166 -16.04 -10.60 -17.99
N ARG A 167 -16.42 -10.94 -19.23
CA ARG A 167 -15.63 -11.85 -20.08
C ARG A 167 -14.25 -11.29 -20.38
N GLU A 168 -14.09 -9.98 -20.55
CA GLU A 168 -12.78 -9.34 -20.73
C GLU A 168 -11.90 -9.49 -19.48
N TYR A 169 -12.46 -9.28 -18.28
CA TYR A 169 -11.75 -9.51 -17.01
C TYR A 169 -11.27 -10.97 -16.88
N LEU A 170 -12.13 -11.93 -17.19
CA LEU A 170 -11.83 -13.37 -17.03
C LEU A 170 -10.74 -13.89 -17.95
N LYS A 171 -10.44 -13.23 -19.08
CA LYS A 171 -9.40 -13.66 -20.02
C LYS A 171 -8.02 -13.80 -19.36
N PHE A 172 -7.70 -12.91 -18.42
CA PHE A 172 -6.39 -12.85 -17.79
C PHE A 172 -6.40 -13.29 -16.34
N PHE A 173 -7.53 -13.78 -15.85
CA PHE A 173 -7.64 -14.21 -14.45
C PHE A 173 -6.73 -15.41 -14.15
N ASN A 174 -6.62 -16.38 -15.06
CA ASN A 174 -5.81 -17.60 -14.85
C ASN A 174 -4.34 -17.45 -15.31
N THR A 175 -3.86 -16.25 -15.49
CA THR A 175 -2.47 -15.96 -15.87
C THR A 175 -1.70 -15.31 -14.72
N THR A 176 -0.39 -15.12 -14.90
CA THR A 176 0.45 -14.32 -14.01
C THR A 176 0.70 -12.93 -14.61
N PRO A 177 1.09 -11.92 -13.80
CA PRO A 177 1.56 -10.64 -14.31
C PRO A 177 2.68 -10.76 -15.34
N GLU A 178 3.67 -11.65 -15.09
CA GLU A 178 4.77 -11.91 -15.99
C GLU A 178 4.30 -12.45 -17.34
N GLN A 179 3.43 -13.49 -17.33
CA GLN A 179 2.87 -14.05 -18.56
C GLN A 179 2.17 -12.97 -19.38
N PHE A 180 1.34 -12.14 -18.73
CA PHE A 180 0.67 -11.05 -19.43
C PHE A 180 1.68 -10.09 -20.09
N ILE A 181 2.72 -9.67 -19.35
CA ILE A 181 3.71 -8.71 -19.86
C ILE A 181 4.47 -9.27 -21.04
N LEU A 182 5.00 -10.50 -20.93
CA LEU A 182 5.83 -11.13 -21.97
C LEU A 182 5.03 -11.51 -23.21
N GLU A 183 3.75 -11.84 -23.08
CA GLU A 183 2.87 -12.15 -24.23
C GLU A 183 2.43 -10.90 -25.01
N HIS A 184 2.32 -9.74 -24.36
CA HIS A 184 1.74 -8.55 -24.97
C HIS A 184 2.77 -7.51 -25.41
N PHE A 185 3.94 -7.45 -24.79
CA PHE A 185 4.98 -6.46 -25.07
C PHE A 185 6.28 -7.14 -25.55
N GLU A 186 6.98 -6.51 -26.51
CA GLU A 186 8.20 -7.08 -27.10
C GLU A 186 9.48 -6.36 -26.67
N ASP A 187 9.41 -5.05 -26.41
CA ASP A 187 10.61 -4.28 -26.04
C ASP A 187 10.97 -4.53 -24.57
N PRO A 188 12.22 -4.92 -24.25
CA PRO A 188 12.61 -5.27 -22.89
C PRO A 188 12.59 -4.08 -21.91
N ARG A 189 12.72 -2.84 -22.39
CA ARG A 189 12.59 -1.64 -21.55
C ARG A 189 11.12 -1.36 -21.23
N VAL A 190 10.23 -1.53 -22.20
CA VAL A 190 8.77 -1.40 -22.00
C VAL A 190 8.27 -2.49 -21.05
N GLN A 191 8.70 -3.74 -21.21
CA GLN A 191 8.40 -4.84 -20.31
C GLN A 191 8.87 -4.53 -18.87
N ALA A 192 10.13 -4.05 -18.73
CA ALA A 192 10.69 -3.66 -17.43
C ALA A 192 9.90 -2.52 -16.78
N PHE A 193 9.53 -1.50 -17.53
CA PHE A 193 8.76 -0.37 -17.06
C PHE A 193 7.39 -0.79 -16.51
N ILE A 194 6.63 -1.57 -17.27
CA ILE A 194 5.31 -2.06 -16.88
C ILE A 194 5.43 -3.03 -15.68
N GLY A 195 6.37 -3.97 -15.74
CA GLY A 195 6.61 -4.94 -14.67
C GLY A 195 6.98 -4.26 -13.36
N PHE A 196 7.92 -3.30 -13.40
CA PHE A 196 8.37 -2.59 -12.20
C PHE A 196 7.24 -1.77 -11.56
N LEU A 197 6.38 -1.13 -12.35
CA LEU A 197 5.22 -0.41 -11.82
C LEU A 197 4.18 -1.35 -11.19
N GLY A 198 4.06 -2.58 -11.67
CA GLY A 198 3.26 -3.62 -11.02
C GLY A 198 3.84 -4.01 -9.67
N VAL A 199 5.15 -4.27 -9.64
CA VAL A 199 5.89 -4.62 -8.42
C VAL A 199 5.80 -3.52 -7.36
N MET A 200 5.89 -2.25 -7.76
CA MET A 200 5.72 -1.10 -6.85
C MET A 200 4.26 -0.89 -6.39
N ARG A 201 3.36 -1.78 -6.79
CA ARG A 201 1.99 -1.91 -6.23
C ARG A 201 1.84 -3.16 -5.36
N GLY A 202 2.91 -3.91 -5.17
CA GLY A 202 2.93 -5.16 -4.41
C GLY A 202 2.49 -6.38 -5.21
N TYR A 203 2.52 -6.32 -6.56
CA TYR A 203 2.17 -7.47 -7.38
C TYR A 203 3.35 -8.44 -7.46
N GLU A 204 3.06 -9.71 -7.20
CA GLU A 204 4.01 -10.80 -7.44
C GLU A 204 4.02 -11.10 -8.94
N LEU A 205 5.20 -11.02 -9.60
CA LEU A 205 5.30 -11.20 -11.06
C LEU A 205 4.80 -12.57 -11.52
N ASP A 206 5.04 -13.61 -10.74
CA ASP A 206 4.62 -14.99 -11.01
C ASP A 206 3.41 -15.43 -10.16
N GLY A 207 2.74 -14.48 -9.51
CA GLY A 207 1.53 -14.73 -8.74
C GLY A 207 0.44 -15.36 -9.60
N SER A 208 0.05 -16.60 -9.29
CA SER A 208 -1.04 -17.28 -10.01
C SER A 208 -2.36 -16.53 -9.86
N ASN A 209 -3.18 -16.56 -10.90
CA ASN A 209 -4.51 -15.94 -10.94
C ASN A 209 -4.54 -14.43 -10.69
N THR A 210 -3.43 -13.73 -10.99
CA THR A 210 -3.31 -12.27 -10.78
C THR A 210 -2.91 -11.50 -12.03
N GLY A 211 -2.84 -12.14 -13.21
CA GLY A 211 -2.43 -11.48 -14.46
C GLY A 211 -3.33 -10.32 -14.88
N TYR A 212 -4.60 -10.33 -14.48
CA TYR A 212 -5.54 -9.23 -14.70
C TYR A 212 -5.12 -7.91 -14.05
N LEU A 213 -4.22 -7.95 -13.06
CA LEU A 213 -3.74 -6.75 -12.38
C LEU A 213 -2.94 -5.81 -13.30
N ILE A 214 -2.23 -6.36 -14.28
CA ILE A 214 -1.44 -5.54 -15.22
C ILE A 214 -2.33 -4.71 -16.15
N PRO A 215 -3.28 -5.28 -16.91
CA PRO A 215 -4.18 -4.46 -17.73
C PRO A 215 -5.08 -3.56 -16.89
N ALA A 216 -5.47 -3.96 -15.67
CA ALA A 216 -6.18 -3.09 -14.74
C ALA A 216 -5.32 -1.88 -14.34
N MET A 217 -4.03 -2.10 -14.03
CA MET A 217 -3.08 -1.01 -13.74
C MET A 217 -2.90 -0.07 -14.93
N ILE A 218 -2.77 -0.61 -16.15
CA ILE A 218 -2.64 0.19 -17.37
C ILE A 218 -3.88 1.08 -17.55
N ALA A 219 -5.06 0.53 -17.36
CA ALA A 219 -6.31 1.27 -17.51
C ALA A 219 -6.56 2.28 -16.37
N TRP A 220 -6.26 1.92 -15.11
CA TRP A 220 -6.39 2.83 -13.99
C TRP A 220 -5.44 4.04 -14.11
N GLY A 221 -4.29 3.83 -14.72
CA GLY A 221 -3.21 4.81 -14.81
C GLY A 221 -2.42 4.95 -13.51
N VAL A 222 -1.45 5.86 -13.49
CA VAL A 222 -0.65 6.11 -12.28
C VAL A 222 -1.43 6.93 -11.28
N ASN A 223 -2.19 7.93 -11.74
CA ASN A 223 -3.00 8.84 -10.91
C ASN A 223 -2.30 9.27 -9.61
N PRO A 224 -1.04 9.76 -9.66
CA PRO A 224 -0.30 10.06 -8.47
C PRO A 224 -0.90 11.27 -7.76
N GLN A 225 -0.96 11.17 -6.45
CA GLN A 225 -1.41 12.25 -5.59
C GLN A 225 -0.44 12.37 -4.43
N LEU A 226 0.14 13.55 -4.24
CA LEU A 226 1.03 13.88 -3.15
C LEU A 226 0.27 14.67 -2.09
N CYS A 227 0.23 14.16 -0.87
CA CYS A 227 -0.36 14.87 0.26
C CYS A 227 0.52 16.06 0.65
N ARG A 228 -0.07 17.25 0.79
CA ARG A 228 0.61 18.41 1.32
C ARG A 228 0.95 18.20 2.78
N GLY A 229 2.17 18.53 3.19
CA GLY A 229 2.65 18.36 4.56
C GLY A 229 3.08 16.92 4.88
N THR A 230 3.43 16.12 3.87
CA THR A 230 3.81 14.70 3.93
C THR A 230 2.61 13.73 3.94
N SER A 231 2.90 12.43 3.87
CA SER A 231 1.87 11.37 3.98
C SER A 231 1.22 11.34 5.36
N HIS A 232 1.95 11.71 6.41
CA HIS A 232 1.45 11.73 7.78
C HIS A 232 0.26 12.69 7.96
N ALA A 233 0.22 13.78 7.20
CA ALA A 233 -0.91 14.71 7.24
C ALA A 233 -2.27 14.05 6.92
N LEU A 234 -2.31 12.94 6.18
CA LEU A 234 -3.54 12.15 6.03
C LEU A 234 -3.91 11.45 7.35
N GLY A 235 -2.93 10.91 8.09
CA GLY A 235 -3.13 10.31 9.40
C GLY A 235 -3.70 11.31 10.40
N ASP A 236 -3.06 12.48 10.50
CA ASP A 236 -3.49 13.59 11.36
C ASP A 236 -4.91 14.05 11.04
N ASN A 237 -5.24 14.19 9.76
CA ASN A 237 -6.58 14.59 9.33
C ASN A 237 -7.64 13.55 9.66
N LEU A 238 -7.32 12.26 9.54
CA LEU A 238 -8.20 11.18 9.99
C LEU A 238 -8.41 11.23 11.50
N ALA A 239 -7.37 11.42 12.31
CA ALA A 239 -7.48 11.55 13.76
C ALA A 239 -8.27 12.81 14.16
N HIS A 240 -8.03 13.93 13.50
CA HIS A 240 -8.80 15.16 13.70
C HIS A 240 -10.29 14.93 13.37
N MET A 241 -10.58 14.25 12.27
CA MET A 241 -11.96 13.90 11.89
C MET A 241 -12.60 12.96 12.93
N LEU A 242 -11.86 11.96 13.47
CA LEU A 242 -12.36 11.11 14.56
C LEU A 242 -12.75 11.95 15.78
N SER A 243 -11.85 12.79 16.26
CA SER A 243 -12.08 13.68 17.42
C SER A 243 -13.28 14.60 17.20
N HIS A 244 -13.39 15.20 15.99
CA HIS A 244 -14.52 16.05 15.62
C HIS A 244 -15.87 15.34 15.68
N ASN A 245 -15.89 14.03 15.38
CA ASN A 245 -17.07 13.19 15.44
C ASN A 245 -17.26 12.50 16.82
N GLY A 246 -16.50 12.87 17.84
CA GLY A 246 -16.61 12.33 19.20
C GLY A 246 -16.15 10.88 19.33
N ILE A 247 -15.24 10.44 18.46
CA ILE A 247 -14.63 9.10 18.50
C ILE A 247 -13.31 9.24 19.25
N ASP A 248 -13.16 8.48 20.34
CA ASP A 248 -11.99 8.54 21.21
C ASP A 248 -10.84 7.73 20.61
N TYR A 249 -9.59 8.20 20.80
CA TYR A 249 -8.40 7.40 20.52
C TYR A 249 -7.32 7.59 21.61
N ILE A 250 -6.46 6.59 21.76
CA ILE A 250 -5.33 6.57 22.69
C ILE A 250 -4.09 6.22 21.90
N GLU A 251 -3.02 7.01 22.06
CA GLU A 251 -1.69 6.79 21.49
C GLU A 251 -0.70 6.39 22.57
N ALA A 252 0.46 5.87 22.17
CA ALA A 252 1.55 5.43 23.04
C ALA A 252 1.13 4.40 24.12
N ASN A 253 0.07 3.63 23.85
CA ASN A 253 -0.44 2.62 24.78
C ASN A 253 -1.08 1.48 23.99
N GLY A 254 -0.29 0.51 23.60
CA GLY A 254 -0.71 -0.61 22.75
C GLY A 254 -1.68 -1.57 23.45
N VAL A 255 -2.20 -2.51 22.67
CA VAL A 255 -2.97 -3.64 23.20
C VAL A 255 -2.02 -4.77 23.58
N GLU A 256 -2.01 -5.14 24.85
CA GLU A 256 -1.29 -6.31 25.38
C GLU A 256 -1.97 -7.61 24.96
N ARG A 257 -3.30 -7.68 25.14
CA ARG A 257 -4.10 -8.86 24.77
C ARG A 257 -5.58 -8.52 24.53
N ILE A 258 -6.26 -9.36 23.75
CA ILE A 258 -7.72 -9.36 23.56
C ILE A 258 -8.33 -10.26 24.64
N LEU A 259 -9.37 -9.76 25.30
CA LEU A 259 -10.12 -10.52 26.30
C LEU A 259 -11.12 -11.43 25.58
N VAL A 260 -10.88 -12.73 25.61
CA VAL A 260 -11.78 -13.74 25.07
C VAL A 260 -12.40 -14.54 26.23
N HIS A 261 -13.72 -14.65 26.24
CA HIS A 261 -14.45 -15.46 27.19
C HIS A 261 -15.60 -16.19 26.48
N ASP A 262 -15.72 -17.47 26.68
CA ASP A 262 -16.72 -18.34 26.04
C ASP A 262 -16.77 -18.16 24.51
N GLY A 263 -15.60 -18.09 23.86
CA GLY A 263 -15.48 -17.93 22.40
C GLY A 263 -15.85 -16.55 21.87
N ARG A 264 -16.03 -15.54 22.74
CA ARG A 264 -16.40 -14.17 22.39
C ARG A 264 -15.35 -13.15 22.83
N ALA A 265 -15.03 -12.18 21.98
CA ALA A 265 -14.23 -11.01 22.33
C ALA A 265 -15.05 -10.03 23.18
N GLN A 266 -14.53 -9.70 24.37
CA GLN A 266 -15.22 -8.83 25.35
C GLN A 266 -14.49 -7.50 25.57
N GLY A 267 -13.34 -7.29 24.93
CA GLY A 267 -12.53 -6.09 25.08
C GLY A 267 -11.04 -6.37 24.96
N VAL A 268 -10.25 -5.46 25.49
CA VAL A 268 -8.78 -5.54 25.45
C VAL A 268 -8.16 -5.12 26.79
N VAL A 269 -6.92 -5.55 27.02
CA VAL A 269 -6.04 -5.01 28.07
C VAL A 269 -4.95 -4.23 27.36
N LEU A 270 -4.68 -3.00 27.82
CA LEU A 270 -3.63 -2.14 27.30
C LEU A 270 -2.29 -2.41 27.99
N ASP A 271 -1.20 -1.95 27.39
CA ASP A 271 0.18 -2.15 27.90
C ASP A 271 0.39 -1.56 29.32
N ASP A 272 -0.38 -0.53 29.71
CA ASP A 272 -0.37 0.06 31.07
C ASP A 272 -1.28 -0.68 32.07
N GLY A 273 -1.90 -1.78 31.67
CA GLY A 273 -2.85 -2.55 32.47
C GLY A 273 -4.27 -2.01 32.50
N THR A 274 -4.61 -0.96 31.74
CA THR A 274 -5.99 -0.48 31.59
C THR A 274 -6.84 -1.56 30.91
N VAL A 275 -7.99 -1.86 31.48
CA VAL A 275 -8.97 -2.79 30.89
C VAL A 275 -10.02 -1.99 30.14
N VAL A 276 -10.21 -2.30 28.86
CA VAL A 276 -11.25 -1.69 28.01
C VAL A 276 -12.28 -2.75 27.64
N HIS A 277 -13.48 -2.65 28.17
CA HIS A 277 -14.59 -3.52 27.78
C HIS A 277 -15.23 -3.01 26.48
N ALA A 278 -15.40 -3.93 25.50
CA ALA A 278 -16.13 -3.73 24.27
C ALA A 278 -17.47 -4.46 24.34
N ARG A 279 -18.58 -3.74 24.33
CA ARG A 279 -19.92 -4.34 24.46
C ARG A 279 -20.31 -5.16 23.24
N ASN A 280 -19.96 -4.67 22.04
CA ASN A 280 -20.43 -5.22 20.78
C ASN A 280 -19.33 -5.91 19.99
N PHE A 281 -18.15 -5.27 19.82
CA PHE A 281 -17.09 -5.80 18.96
C PHE A 281 -15.69 -5.29 19.33
N VAL A 282 -14.70 -6.06 18.89
CA VAL A 282 -13.30 -5.67 18.74
C VAL A 282 -12.95 -5.82 17.27
N ALA A 283 -12.38 -4.77 16.63
CA ALA A 283 -11.88 -4.82 15.26
C ALA A 283 -10.36 -4.67 15.25
N SER A 284 -9.64 -5.63 14.68
CA SER A 284 -8.19 -5.61 14.59
C SER A 284 -7.74 -5.10 13.24
N ASN A 285 -6.97 -4.00 13.25
CA ASN A 285 -6.31 -3.43 12.08
C ASN A 285 -4.86 -3.96 11.92
N VAL A 286 -4.39 -4.82 12.81
CA VAL A 286 -3.07 -5.44 12.71
C VAL A 286 -3.13 -6.80 12.00
N ASN A 287 -1.98 -7.29 11.56
CA ASN A 287 -1.88 -8.51 10.77
C ASN A 287 -2.39 -9.76 11.55
N PRO A 288 -2.74 -10.84 10.84
CA PRO A 288 -3.34 -12.02 11.47
C PRO A 288 -2.44 -12.73 12.48
N VAL A 289 -1.13 -12.75 12.26
CA VAL A 289 -0.18 -13.36 13.21
C VAL A 289 -0.19 -12.55 14.52
N GLU A 290 -0.10 -11.24 14.44
CA GLU A 290 -0.20 -10.36 15.60
C GLU A 290 -1.55 -10.50 16.29
N THR A 291 -2.65 -10.48 15.53
CA THR A 291 -4.01 -10.58 16.08
C THR A 291 -4.24 -11.91 16.80
N PHE A 292 -4.02 -13.02 16.12
CA PHE A 292 -4.45 -14.33 16.63
C PHE A 292 -3.41 -15.03 17.48
N ILE A 293 -2.12 -14.95 17.08
CA ILE A 293 -1.08 -15.69 17.79
C ILE A 293 -0.61 -14.93 19.03
N ARG A 294 -0.51 -13.58 18.93
CA ARG A 294 -0.04 -12.76 20.07
C ARG A 294 -1.18 -12.20 20.91
N LEU A 295 -2.16 -11.48 20.31
CA LEU A 295 -3.17 -10.75 21.08
C LEU A 295 -4.28 -11.65 21.61
N VAL A 296 -4.73 -12.62 20.83
CA VAL A 296 -5.76 -13.59 21.23
C VAL A 296 -5.14 -14.73 22.06
N GLY A 297 -3.98 -15.22 21.66
CA GLY A 297 -3.34 -16.41 22.22
C GLY A 297 -3.87 -17.72 21.59
N ARG A 298 -2.95 -18.66 21.32
CA ARG A 298 -3.30 -19.94 20.67
C ARG A 298 -4.30 -20.78 21.47
N GLU A 299 -4.31 -20.62 22.78
CA GLU A 299 -5.21 -21.31 23.70
C GLU A 299 -6.71 -20.96 23.51
N ASN A 300 -7.01 -19.84 22.88
CA ASN A 300 -8.36 -19.38 22.57
C ASN A 300 -8.80 -19.73 21.13
N LEU A 301 -7.98 -20.49 20.39
CA LEU A 301 -8.22 -20.88 19.01
C LEU A 301 -8.35 -22.40 18.88
N ASP A 302 -9.19 -22.86 17.97
CA ASP A 302 -9.06 -24.25 17.54
C ASP A 302 -7.71 -24.45 16.82
N SER A 303 -7.19 -25.68 16.86
CA SER A 303 -5.83 -25.96 16.33
C SER A 303 -5.71 -25.70 14.82
N GLN A 304 -6.75 -25.98 14.04
CA GLN A 304 -6.73 -25.77 12.59
C GLN A 304 -6.66 -24.29 12.24
N PHE A 305 -7.46 -23.45 12.88
CA PHE A 305 -7.41 -22.02 12.65
C PHE A 305 -6.10 -21.42 13.19
N GLY A 306 -5.60 -21.90 14.33
CA GLY A 306 -4.32 -21.47 14.88
C GLY A 306 -3.14 -21.71 13.91
N GLU A 307 -3.12 -22.87 13.25
CA GLU A 307 -2.12 -23.17 12.22
C GLU A 307 -2.31 -22.29 10.95
N LEU A 308 -3.55 -22.07 10.53
CA LEU A 308 -3.87 -21.19 9.41
C LEU A 308 -3.38 -19.75 9.67
N ALA A 309 -3.64 -19.22 10.87
CA ALA A 309 -3.20 -17.88 11.25
C ALA A 309 -1.67 -17.76 11.36
N ALA A 310 -1.00 -18.76 11.92
CA ALA A 310 0.45 -18.82 11.99
C ALA A 310 1.12 -18.99 10.61
N GLY A 311 0.41 -19.60 9.66
CA GLY A 311 0.85 -19.81 8.28
C GLY A 311 0.57 -18.64 7.34
N PHE A 312 0.08 -17.50 7.84
CA PHE A 312 -0.13 -16.32 7.00
C PHE A 312 1.19 -15.85 6.37
N ARG A 313 1.19 -15.71 5.04
CA ARG A 313 2.42 -15.43 4.30
C ARG A 313 2.61 -13.92 4.10
N PHE A 314 3.79 -13.45 4.47
CA PHE A 314 4.27 -12.11 4.14
C PHE A 314 5.10 -12.17 2.86
N SER A 315 5.02 -11.11 2.04
CA SER A 315 5.76 -11.05 0.79
C SER A 315 7.27 -11.01 1.04
N LYS A 316 8.02 -11.76 0.21
CA LYS A 316 9.49 -11.74 0.19
C LYS A 316 10.04 -10.74 -0.82
N THR A 317 9.18 -10.14 -1.64
CA THR A 317 9.54 -9.30 -2.77
C THR A 317 9.04 -7.87 -2.64
N THR A 318 8.27 -7.54 -1.60
CA THR A 318 7.84 -6.17 -1.30
C THR A 318 8.75 -5.41 -0.33
N PRO A 319 9.52 -6.04 0.60
CA PRO A 319 10.37 -5.28 1.51
C PRO A 319 11.32 -4.37 0.75
N ILE A 320 11.56 -3.19 1.29
CA ILE A 320 12.38 -2.16 0.63
C ILE A 320 13.58 -1.74 1.48
N PHE A 321 14.64 -1.35 0.79
CA PHE A 321 15.69 -0.49 1.32
C PHE A 321 15.39 0.94 0.88
N ALA A 322 15.20 1.84 1.82
CA ALA A 322 14.94 3.25 1.57
C ALA A 322 16.21 4.09 1.77
N THR A 323 16.47 4.99 0.83
CA THR A 323 17.53 6.00 0.90
C THR A 323 16.89 7.37 0.85
N ASN A 324 17.07 8.20 1.89
CA ASN A 324 16.55 9.54 2.01
C ASN A 324 17.69 10.57 2.01
N LEU A 325 17.51 11.69 1.35
CA LEU A 325 18.50 12.77 1.22
C LEU A 325 17.88 14.12 1.56
N ALA A 326 18.57 14.90 2.41
CA ALA A 326 18.38 16.34 2.51
C ALA A 326 19.42 17.03 1.62
N LEU A 327 18.99 17.93 0.74
CA LEU A 327 19.78 18.45 -0.36
C LEU A 327 19.79 19.99 -0.42
N ASN A 328 20.92 20.55 -0.88
CA ASN A 328 21.00 21.95 -1.24
C ASN A 328 20.16 22.30 -2.48
N GLU A 329 20.10 21.39 -3.45
CA GLU A 329 19.24 21.50 -4.64
C GLU A 329 18.71 20.11 -5.03
N ARG A 330 17.58 20.06 -5.75
CA ARG A 330 16.98 18.81 -6.22
C ARG A 330 17.93 18.00 -7.11
N PRO A 331 17.78 16.67 -7.20
CA PRO A 331 18.45 15.89 -8.23
C PRO A 331 18.09 16.43 -9.62
N LYS A 332 19.12 16.59 -10.48
CA LYS A 332 18.96 17.00 -11.89
C LYS A 332 19.33 15.80 -12.75
N TYR A 333 18.33 15.24 -13.41
CA TYR A 333 18.51 14.02 -14.19
C TYR A 333 19.12 14.33 -15.57
N ILE A 334 20.03 13.49 -16.04
CA ILE A 334 20.71 13.64 -17.35
C ILE A 334 19.73 13.73 -18.53
N THR A 335 18.54 13.17 -18.40
CA THR A 335 17.47 13.24 -19.41
C THR A 335 16.86 14.63 -19.54
N GLU A 336 16.92 15.47 -18.49
CA GLU A 336 16.34 16.81 -18.47
C GLU A 336 16.95 17.74 -19.54
N GLU A 337 18.21 17.53 -19.92
CA GLU A 337 18.90 18.33 -20.92
C GLU A 337 18.19 18.30 -22.30
N GLN A 338 17.64 17.15 -22.66
CA GLN A 338 16.95 16.94 -23.95
C GLN A 338 15.43 16.89 -23.80
N HIS A 339 14.95 16.64 -22.60
CA HIS A 339 13.55 16.38 -22.27
C HIS A 339 13.10 17.17 -21.03
N PRO A 340 12.95 18.49 -21.14
CA PRO A 340 12.56 19.33 -19.98
C PRO A 340 11.19 18.95 -19.38
N GLU A 341 10.34 18.26 -20.15
CA GLU A 341 9.04 17.77 -19.69
C GLU A 341 9.12 16.72 -18.57
N VAL A 342 10.31 16.13 -18.33
CA VAL A 342 10.49 15.14 -17.24
C VAL A 342 10.76 15.81 -15.87
N ILE A 343 11.09 17.10 -15.84
CA ILE A 343 11.46 17.82 -14.60
C ILE A 343 10.35 17.76 -13.55
N GLY A 344 9.10 17.84 -13.98
CA GLY A 344 7.92 17.80 -13.10
C GLY A 344 7.45 16.39 -12.76
N SER A 345 8.24 15.34 -13.04
CA SER A 345 7.84 13.98 -12.69
C SER A 345 7.74 13.78 -11.18
N PHE A 346 6.69 13.05 -10.77
CA PHE A 346 6.57 12.68 -9.37
C PHE A 346 7.50 11.53 -9.02
N MET A 347 7.43 10.43 -9.74
CA MET A 347 8.29 9.26 -9.53
C MET A 347 9.37 9.19 -10.62
N HIS A 348 10.58 8.94 -10.20
CA HIS A 348 11.74 8.67 -11.06
C HIS A 348 12.20 7.24 -10.88
N ILE A 349 12.41 6.50 -11.97
CA ILE A 349 12.99 5.16 -11.96
C ILE A 349 14.39 5.27 -12.58
N VAL A 350 15.40 4.72 -11.92
CA VAL A 350 16.79 4.73 -12.35
C VAL A 350 17.45 3.36 -12.15
N GLY A 351 18.39 3.01 -13.03
CA GLY A 351 19.21 1.81 -12.90
C GLY A 351 18.62 0.55 -13.52
N LEU A 352 17.34 0.52 -13.85
CA LEU A 352 16.68 -0.62 -14.51
C LEU A 352 16.74 -0.46 -16.02
N GLU A 353 17.28 -1.44 -16.74
CA GLU A 353 17.42 -1.37 -18.20
C GLU A 353 16.59 -2.46 -18.91
N THR A 354 16.37 -3.61 -18.27
CA THR A 354 15.69 -4.75 -18.90
C THR A 354 14.79 -5.50 -17.95
N TYR A 355 13.81 -6.22 -18.49
CA TYR A 355 12.94 -7.10 -17.72
C TYR A 355 13.72 -8.24 -17.02
N THR A 356 14.81 -8.72 -17.63
CA THR A 356 15.67 -9.72 -17.01
C THR A 356 16.30 -9.23 -15.69
N GLU A 357 16.67 -7.96 -15.61
CA GLU A 357 17.19 -7.37 -14.37
C GLU A 357 16.12 -7.35 -13.27
N LEU A 358 14.86 -7.05 -13.64
CA LEU A 358 13.73 -7.10 -12.71
C LEU A 358 13.49 -8.53 -12.18
N ARG A 359 13.51 -9.54 -13.04
CA ARG A 359 13.42 -10.96 -12.61
C ARG A 359 14.56 -11.36 -11.70
N ASN A 360 15.79 -10.94 -12.02
CA ASN A 360 16.95 -11.22 -11.17
C ASN A 360 16.78 -10.63 -9.77
N LEU A 361 16.23 -9.42 -9.64
CA LEU A 361 15.95 -8.82 -8.34
C LEU A 361 14.92 -9.66 -7.54
N PHE A 362 13.86 -10.13 -8.18
CA PHE A 362 12.88 -11.00 -7.54
C PHE A 362 13.53 -12.29 -7.01
N GLU A 363 14.37 -12.92 -7.80
CA GLU A 363 15.11 -14.12 -7.40
C GLU A 363 16.07 -13.82 -6.23
N ASP A 364 16.80 -12.71 -6.29
CA ASP A 364 17.68 -12.28 -5.20
C ASP A 364 16.89 -12.06 -3.90
N CYS A 365 15.72 -11.39 -3.96
CA CYS A 365 14.87 -11.17 -2.79
C CYS A 365 14.34 -12.48 -2.22
N ARG A 366 13.83 -13.39 -3.05
CA ARG A 366 13.27 -14.67 -2.62
C ARG A 366 14.31 -15.59 -1.99
N THR A 367 15.53 -15.55 -2.51
CA THR A 367 16.65 -16.38 -2.02
C THR A 367 17.45 -15.70 -0.91
N GLY A 368 17.03 -14.51 -0.48
CA GLY A 368 17.71 -13.76 0.59
C GLY A 368 19.09 -13.25 0.20
N GLN A 369 19.32 -13.01 -1.11
CA GLN A 369 20.58 -12.47 -1.60
C GLN A 369 20.52 -10.95 -1.73
N LEU A 370 21.67 -10.31 -1.49
CA LEU A 370 21.81 -8.87 -1.78
C LEU A 370 21.62 -8.65 -3.29
N PRO A 371 20.79 -7.69 -3.72
CA PRO A 371 20.55 -7.46 -5.14
C PRO A 371 21.84 -7.28 -5.95
N ARG A 372 21.93 -7.94 -7.10
CA ARG A 372 23.14 -7.91 -7.96
C ARG A 372 23.48 -6.51 -8.44
N LYS A 373 22.44 -5.71 -8.70
CA LYS A 373 22.54 -4.34 -9.21
C LYS A 373 21.53 -3.44 -8.51
N PRO A 374 21.94 -2.23 -8.05
CA PRO A 374 20.97 -1.25 -7.62
C PRO A 374 20.13 -0.77 -8.81
N PHE A 375 18.81 -0.80 -8.67
CA PHE A 375 17.88 0.02 -9.42
C PHE A 375 16.69 0.41 -8.53
N MET A 376 16.20 1.61 -8.70
CA MET A 376 15.39 2.24 -7.67
C MET A 376 14.29 3.07 -8.29
N ASN A 377 13.27 3.32 -7.49
CA ASN A 377 12.29 4.36 -7.75
C ASN A 377 12.19 5.31 -6.57
N GLY A 378 11.96 6.56 -6.85
CA GLY A 378 11.84 7.57 -5.80
C GLY A 378 11.24 8.86 -6.29
N ALA A 379 11.28 9.85 -5.43
CA ALA A 379 10.70 11.17 -5.71
C ALA A 379 11.52 12.29 -5.07
N THR A 380 11.21 13.51 -5.50
CA THR A 380 11.61 14.76 -4.84
C THR A 380 10.33 15.47 -4.38
N PRO A 381 9.70 15.03 -3.24
CA PRO A 381 8.40 15.55 -2.84
C PRO A 381 8.37 17.06 -2.65
N SER A 382 9.47 17.65 -2.13
CA SER A 382 9.63 19.09 -1.94
C SER A 382 9.59 19.90 -3.23
N TYR A 383 9.75 19.30 -4.40
CA TYR A 383 9.54 19.97 -5.69
C TYR A 383 8.08 20.41 -5.90
N HIS A 384 7.16 19.59 -5.42
CA HIS A 384 5.72 19.85 -5.52
C HIS A 384 5.14 20.50 -4.26
N ASP A 385 5.72 20.17 -3.11
CA ASP A 385 5.28 20.62 -1.78
C ASP A 385 6.41 21.30 -1.03
N ALA A 386 6.46 22.62 -1.09
CA ALA A 386 7.49 23.43 -0.44
C ALA A 386 7.50 23.32 1.10
N THR A 387 6.52 22.66 1.72
CA THR A 387 6.52 22.45 3.17
C THR A 387 7.44 21.31 3.60
N GLN A 388 7.94 20.49 2.65
CA GLN A 388 8.78 19.33 2.95
C GLN A 388 10.29 19.63 2.94
N ALA A 389 10.71 20.85 2.63
CA ALA A 389 12.11 21.31 2.76
C ALA A 389 12.17 22.81 3.00
N PRO A 390 13.26 23.34 3.59
CA PRO A 390 13.49 24.76 3.70
C PRO A 390 13.54 25.45 2.33
N PRO A 391 13.23 26.77 2.23
CA PRO A 391 13.25 27.51 0.98
C PRO A 391 14.57 27.34 0.20
N GLY A 392 14.47 26.99 -1.08
CA GLY A 392 15.63 26.78 -1.95
C GLY A 392 16.37 25.45 -1.75
N LYS A 393 15.89 24.60 -0.85
CA LYS A 393 16.44 23.27 -0.58
C LYS A 393 15.49 22.18 -1.11
N ALA A 394 15.91 20.92 -1.01
CA ALA A 394 15.08 19.77 -1.44
C ALA A 394 15.25 18.55 -0.53
N THR A 395 14.17 17.77 -0.43
CA THR A 395 14.22 16.37 0.02
C THR A 395 14.05 15.46 -1.18
N ALA A 396 14.80 14.37 -1.20
CA ALA A 396 14.62 13.32 -2.21
C ALA A 396 14.82 11.95 -1.58
N PHE A 397 14.16 10.94 -2.13
CA PHE A 397 14.36 9.56 -1.68
C PHE A 397 14.38 8.60 -2.86
N MET A 398 14.99 7.43 -2.64
CA MET A 398 14.92 6.28 -3.52
C MET A 398 14.65 5.02 -2.72
N TRP A 399 13.74 4.17 -3.23
CA TRP A 399 13.41 2.86 -2.71
C TRP A 399 13.86 1.78 -3.67
N GLN A 400 14.40 0.72 -3.11
CA GLN A 400 14.72 -0.51 -3.85
C GLN A 400 14.15 -1.71 -3.11
N LEU A 401 13.57 -2.64 -3.82
CA LEU A 401 13.22 -3.94 -3.24
C LEU A 401 14.47 -4.65 -2.73
N ALA A 402 14.36 -5.23 -1.55
CA ALA A 402 15.47 -5.88 -0.88
C ALA A 402 14.97 -7.04 0.00
N PRO A 403 15.73 -8.13 0.15
CA PRO A 403 15.28 -9.27 0.96
C PRO A 403 15.24 -8.88 2.44
N TYR A 404 14.16 -9.24 3.13
CA TYR A 404 14.15 -9.13 4.59
C TYR A 404 15.20 -10.05 5.22
N ASN A 405 15.18 -11.32 4.83
CA ASN A 405 16.03 -12.38 5.40
C ASN A 405 17.39 -12.47 4.70
N LEU A 406 18.17 -11.38 4.76
CA LEU A 406 19.44 -11.29 4.06
C LEU A 406 20.41 -12.38 4.54
N TRP A 407 20.82 -13.28 3.63
CA TRP A 407 21.68 -14.44 3.90
C TRP A 407 21.16 -15.31 5.07
N GLY A 408 19.85 -15.45 5.17
CA GLY A 408 19.18 -16.25 6.21
C GLY A 408 19.04 -15.57 7.57
N ASN A 409 19.49 -14.30 7.73
CA ASN A 409 19.36 -13.56 8.99
C ASN A 409 19.13 -12.07 8.73
N PRO A 410 17.99 -11.48 9.15
CA PRO A 410 17.70 -10.06 8.92
C PRO A 410 18.69 -9.11 9.59
N GLN A 411 19.34 -9.50 10.72
CA GLN A 411 20.36 -8.69 11.39
C GLN A 411 21.62 -8.44 10.54
N ASN A 412 21.80 -9.16 9.43
CA ASN A 412 22.88 -8.88 8.49
C ASN A 412 22.74 -7.49 7.85
N TRP A 413 21.52 -6.94 7.80
CA TRP A 413 21.30 -5.57 7.34
C TRP A 413 22.03 -4.51 8.18
N ASP A 414 22.14 -4.71 9.49
CA ASP A 414 22.87 -3.79 10.36
C ASP A 414 24.35 -3.68 9.97
N LYS A 415 24.93 -4.73 9.37
CA LYS A 415 26.33 -4.77 8.93
C LYS A 415 26.53 -4.19 7.53
N VAL A 416 25.58 -4.41 6.62
CA VAL A 416 25.76 -4.07 5.19
C VAL A 416 25.07 -2.77 4.78
N ARG A 417 24.24 -2.18 5.64
CA ARG A 417 23.47 -0.94 5.37
C ARG A 417 24.33 0.13 4.69
N GLY A 418 25.45 0.50 5.30
CA GLY A 418 26.29 1.59 4.80
C GLY A 418 26.95 1.29 3.45
N GLU A 419 27.34 0.05 3.21
CA GLU A 419 27.89 -0.38 1.92
C GLU A 419 26.81 -0.34 0.83
N TRP A 420 25.62 -0.85 1.15
CA TRP A 420 24.51 -0.87 0.20
C TRP A 420 24.01 0.53 -0.14
N PHE A 421 23.90 1.40 0.86
CA PHE A 421 23.61 2.83 0.65
C PHE A 421 24.60 3.48 -0.33
N LYS A 422 25.92 3.27 -0.15
CA LYS A 422 26.94 3.80 -1.06
C LYS A 422 26.75 3.30 -2.49
N ARG A 423 26.41 2.03 -2.68
CA ARG A 423 26.15 1.46 -4.00
C ARG A 423 24.90 2.08 -4.65
N GLN A 424 23.85 2.28 -3.89
CA GLN A 424 22.62 2.95 -4.38
C GLN A 424 22.90 4.40 -4.76
N LEU A 425 23.59 5.16 -3.91
CA LEU A 425 23.95 6.55 -4.21
C LEU A 425 24.86 6.66 -5.43
N ALA A 426 25.83 5.77 -5.58
CA ALA A 426 26.68 5.71 -6.77
C ALA A 426 25.88 5.46 -8.05
N MET A 427 24.90 4.52 -8.02
CA MET A 427 23.99 4.30 -9.12
C MET A 427 23.14 5.55 -9.43
N TRP A 428 22.59 6.19 -8.40
CA TRP A 428 21.76 7.40 -8.58
C TRP A 428 22.56 8.54 -9.22
N ARG A 429 23.84 8.72 -8.84
CA ARG A 429 24.75 9.71 -9.42
C ARG A 429 25.01 9.55 -10.91
N HIS A 430 24.89 8.34 -11.47
CA HIS A 430 24.96 8.15 -12.92
C HIS A 430 23.80 8.83 -13.65
N TYR A 431 22.64 8.93 -13.02
CA TYR A 431 21.45 9.56 -13.60
C TYR A 431 21.25 11.00 -13.15
N ALA A 432 21.76 11.38 -11.98
CA ALA A 432 21.69 12.73 -11.40
C ALA A 432 23.09 13.16 -10.88
N PRO A 433 24.01 13.59 -11.79
CA PRO A 433 25.41 13.88 -11.43
C PRO A 433 25.61 15.00 -10.41
N ASN A 434 24.61 15.86 -10.21
CA ASN A 434 24.67 16.93 -9.22
C ASN A 434 24.47 16.43 -7.76
N LEU A 435 24.29 15.15 -7.53
CA LEU A 435 24.28 14.55 -6.18
C LEU A 435 25.72 14.42 -5.65
N THR A 436 26.43 15.54 -5.58
CA THR A 436 27.79 15.64 -5.03
C THR A 436 27.78 15.69 -3.50
N GLU A 437 28.93 15.62 -2.87
CA GLU A 437 29.07 15.76 -1.42
C GLU A 437 28.65 17.16 -0.94
N GLU A 438 28.88 18.20 -1.75
CA GLU A 438 28.47 19.57 -1.44
C GLU A 438 26.95 19.77 -1.55
N ASN A 439 26.28 18.98 -2.41
CA ASN A 439 24.84 19.04 -2.54
C ASN A 439 24.11 18.27 -1.43
N ILE A 440 24.69 17.20 -0.91
CA ILE A 440 24.06 16.35 0.11
C ILE A 440 24.35 16.90 1.51
N LEU A 441 23.32 17.38 2.19
CA LEU A 441 23.40 17.90 3.55
C LEU A 441 23.29 16.79 4.59
N SER A 442 22.34 15.88 4.40
CA SER A 442 22.08 14.74 5.28
C SER A 442 21.66 13.52 4.48
N THR A 443 21.92 12.36 5.05
CA THR A 443 21.50 11.06 4.52
C THR A 443 20.86 10.24 5.62
N ASP A 444 19.77 9.57 5.30
CA ASP A 444 19.18 8.55 6.14
C ASP A 444 18.84 7.31 5.30
N SER A 445 18.84 6.14 5.92
CA SER A 445 18.47 4.91 5.25
C SER A 445 17.74 3.95 6.18
N ALA A 446 16.68 3.34 5.68
CA ALA A 446 15.95 2.29 6.37
C ALA A 446 16.08 0.97 5.60
N THR A 447 16.48 -0.08 6.30
CA THR A 447 16.54 -1.45 5.78
C THR A 447 15.18 -2.14 5.95
N PRO A 448 14.93 -3.28 5.29
CA PRO A 448 13.74 -4.08 5.56
C PRO A 448 13.54 -4.43 7.06
N LEU A 449 14.64 -4.65 7.79
CA LEU A 449 14.58 -4.90 9.22
C LEU A 449 14.20 -3.65 10.04
N ASP A 450 14.62 -2.46 9.60
CA ASP A 450 14.25 -1.22 10.29
C ASP A 450 12.76 -0.91 10.11
N ILE A 451 12.20 -1.26 8.96
CA ILE A 451 10.75 -1.12 8.71
C ILE A 451 9.96 -1.93 9.73
N GLU A 452 10.32 -3.21 9.95
CA GLU A 452 9.67 -4.03 10.97
C GLU A 452 9.90 -3.50 12.39
N ARG A 453 11.11 -3.01 12.69
CA ARG A 453 11.43 -2.43 14.00
C ARG A 453 10.60 -1.19 14.31
N HIS A 454 10.29 -0.42 13.27
CA HIS A 454 9.50 0.80 13.36
C HIS A 454 8.00 0.50 13.42
N ASP A 455 7.50 -0.34 12.52
CA ASP A 455 6.10 -0.79 12.48
C ASP A 455 6.03 -2.33 12.49
N ARG A 456 5.74 -2.89 13.66
CA ARG A 456 5.59 -4.34 13.84
C ARG A 456 4.47 -4.96 13.00
N ASN A 457 3.50 -4.17 12.57
CA ASN A 457 2.46 -4.65 11.68
C ASN A 457 3.01 -4.96 10.28
N MET A 458 4.08 -4.28 9.87
CA MET A 458 4.87 -4.58 8.67
C MET A 458 5.88 -5.70 8.95
N TYR A 459 5.38 -6.84 9.46
CA TYR A 459 6.20 -8.01 9.77
C TYR A 459 7.00 -8.45 8.55
N CYS A 460 8.25 -8.85 8.75
CA CYS A 460 9.22 -9.12 7.69
C CYS A 460 9.50 -7.92 6.75
N GLY A 461 9.20 -6.69 7.17
CA GLY A 461 9.36 -5.48 6.34
C GLY A 461 8.33 -5.38 5.20
N ASP A 462 7.29 -6.23 5.22
CA ASP A 462 6.26 -6.27 4.18
C ASP A 462 5.24 -5.14 4.36
N TRP A 463 5.39 -4.09 3.56
CA TRP A 463 4.47 -2.94 3.58
C TRP A 463 3.08 -3.22 2.98
N MET A 464 2.91 -4.38 2.28
CA MET A 464 1.61 -4.83 1.79
C MET A 464 0.78 -5.56 2.84
N ILE A 465 1.41 -5.95 3.96
CA ILE A 465 0.79 -6.72 5.04
C ILE A 465 0.16 -8.02 4.48
N GLY A 466 0.99 -8.81 3.84
CA GLY A 466 0.67 -10.10 3.27
C GLY A 466 0.89 -10.20 1.77
N GLU A 467 1.47 -11.32 1.35
CA GLU A 467 1.70 -11.69 -0.04
C GLU A 467 0.40 -11.64 -0.86
N TYR A 468 0.46 -11.13 -2.09
CA TYR A 468 -0.70 -11.00 -2.97
C TYR A 468 -0.63 -12.00 -4.12
N THR A 469 -0.98 -13.24 -3.82
CA THR A 469 -1.05 -14.37 -4.76
C THR A 469 -2.47 -14.91 -4.81
N GLY A 470 -2.85 -15.64 -5.85
CA GLY A 470 -4.22 -16.11 -6.05
C GLY A 470 -4.80 -16.95 -4.91
N ASP A 471 -3.94 -17.61 -4.12
CA ASP A 471 -4.31 -18.39 -2.94
C ASP A 471 -4.30 -17.56 -1.63
N GLN A 472 -3.94 -16.27 -1.68
CA GLN A 472 -4.02 -15.32 -0.57
C GLN A 472 -4.53 -13.94 -1.02
N ALA A 473 -5.30 -13.88 -2.09
CA ALA A 473 -5.92 -12.67 -2.61
C ALA A 473 -7.44 -12.86 -2.77
N LEU A 474 -8.18 -11.78 -2.93
CA LEU A 474 -9.63 -11.78 -3.13
C LEU A 474 -10.36 -12.58 -2.03
N GLU A 475 -11.14 -13.60 -2.41
CA GLU A 475 -11.87 -14.48 -1.49
C GLU A 475 -10.98 -15.36 -0.59
N ASN A 476 -9.70 -15.41 -0.87
CA ASN A 476 -8.71 -16.15 -0.07
C ASN A 476 -7.94 -15.25 0.92
N ARG A 477 -8.29 -13.95 1.02
CA ARG A 477 -7.57 -13.01 1.86
C ARG A 477 -8.35 -12.63 3.11
N PRO A 478 -7.83 -12.76 4.35
CA PRO A 478 -6.47 -13.24 4.69
C PRO A 478 -6.26 -14.74 4.51
N PHE A 479 -7.33 -15.54 4.62
CA PHE A 479 -7.31 -17.00 4.51
C PHE A 479 -8.52 -17.50 3.72
N PRO A 480 -8.41 -18.63 3.02
CA PRO A 480 -9.57 -19.31 2.41
C PRO A 480 -10.68 -19.53 3.44
N GLY A 481 -11.90 -19.11 3.08
CA GLY A 481 -13.07 -19.22 3.94
C GLY A 481 -13.26 -18.08 4.96
N TRP A 482 -12.29 -17.17 5.11
CA TRP A 482 -12.33 -16.09 6.11
C TRP A 482 -12.23 -14.68 5.52
N SER A 483 -12.59 -14.50 4.28
CA SER A 483 -12.50 -13.22 3.56
C SER A 483 -13.55 -12.18 3.91
N GLN A 484 -14.55 -12.55 4.73
CA GLN A 484 -15.70 -11.69 5.08
C GLN A 484 -15.47 -10.86 6.34
N TYR A 485 -14.23 -10.55 6.69
CA TYR A 485 -13.79 -9.74 7.84
C TYR A 485 -14.13 -10.32 9.22
N ARG A 486 -14.98 -11.34 9.30
CA ARG A 486 -15.32 -12.08 10.52
C ARG A 486 -14.22 -13.07 10.89
N THR A 487 -14.16 -13.43 12.15
CA THR A 487 -13.22 -14.42 12.69
C THR A 487 -13.98 -15.56 13.39
N PRO A 488 -13.34 -16.67 13.76
CA PRO A 488 -14.00 -17.71 14.55
C PRO A 488 -14.36 -17.27 15.97
N ILE A 489 -13.82 -16.15 16.45
CA ILE A 489 -14.16 -15.58 17.77
C ILE A 489 -15.31 -14.60 17.57
N GLU A 490 -16.45 -14.87 18.21
CA GLU A 490 -17.61 -13.99 18.14
C GLU A 490 -17.26 -12.55 18.56
N GLY A 491 -17.71 -11.56 17.78
CA GLY A 491 -17.43 -10.15 18.05
C GLY A 491 -16.00 -9.70 17.79
N LEU A 492 -15.12 -10.56 17.26
CA LEU A 492 -13.80 -10.17 16.76
C LEU A 492 -13.81 -10.09 15.24
N TYR A 493 -13.34 -8.97 14.71
CA TYR A 493 -13.26 -8.70 13.27
C TYR A 493 -11.84 -8.29 12.86
N LEU A 494 -11.50 -8.48 11.59
CA LEU A 494 -10.30 -7.92 10.97
C LEU A 494 -10.70 -6.74 10.07
N CYS A 495 -9.94 -5.64 10.11
CA CYS A 495 -10.19 -4.46 9.26
C CYS A 495 -8.93 -3.88 8.63
N GLY A 496 -7.79 -4.57 8.74
CA GLY A 496 -6.49 -4.13 8.26
C GLY A 496 -6.15 -4.59 6.84
N SER A 497 -4.98 -4.18 6.36
CA SER A 497 -4.45 -4.47 5.01
C SER A 497 -4.26 -5.95 4.71
N SER A 498 -4.25 -6.82 5.72
CA SER A 498 -4.29 -8.28 5.54
C SER A 498 -5.62 -8.81 5.00
N CYS A 499 -6.68 -8.00 5.01
CA CYS A 499 -7.98 -8.34 4.44
C CYS A 499 -8.11 -7.83 2.99
N HIS A 500 -9.12 -8.30 2.24
CA HIS A 500 -9.48 -7.75 0.94
C HIS A 500 -9.76 -6.23 1.05
N PRO A 501 -9.34 -5.39 0.11
CA PRO A 501 -8.60 -5.67 -1.13
C PRO A 501 -7.08 -5.79 -0.95
N GLY A 502 -6.54 -5.63 0.23
CA GLY A 502 -5.11 -5.68 0.50
C GLY A 502 -4.51 -4.35 0.93
N GLY A 503 -3.18 -4.25 0.87
CA GLY A 503 -2.43 -3.06 1.24
C GLY A 503 -2.59 -1.87 0.29
N ASN A 504 -1.62 -0.96 0.31
CA ASN A 504 -1.72 0.40 -0.23
C ASN A 504 -2.71 1.29 0.56
N ILE A 505 -2.85 2.56 0.14
CA ILE A 505 -3.74 3.51 0.86
C ILE A 505 -5.13 3.49 0.20
N THR A 506 -5.73 2.30 0.13
CA THR A 506 -7.07 2.14 -0.46
C THR A 506 -8.20 2.45 0.52
N GLY A 507 -7.98 2.24 1.83
CA GLY A 507 -9.03 2.32 2.85
C GLY A 507 -10.12 1.25 2.72
N GLY A 508 -10.03 0.41 1.67
CA GLY A 508 -11.02 -0.63 1.37
C GLY A 508 -11.25 -1.62 2.51
N PRO A 509 -10.19 -2.16 3.16
CA PRO A 509 -10.38 -3.08 4.28
C PRO A 509 -11.19 -2.47 5.43
N GLY A 510 -10.90 -1.24 5.83
CA GLY A 510 -11.62 -0.53 6.88
C GLY A 510 -13.07 -0.22 6.50
N TYR A 511 -13.29 0.26 5.28
CA TYR A 511 -14.61 0.54 4.72
C TYR A 511 -15.51 -0.71 4.68
N ASN A 512 -14.99 -1.80 4.13
CA ASN A 512 -15.73 -3.04 3.99
C ASN A 512 -16.03 -3.69 5.34
N ALA A 513 -15.04 -3.72 6.25
CA ALA A 513 -15.21 -4.23 7.61
C ALA A 513 -16.30 -3.45 8.38
N ALA A 514 -16.32 -2.12 8.25
CA ALA A 514 -17.36 -1.31 8.85
C ALA A 514 -18.76 -1.70 8.37
N GLY A 515 -18.94 -1.98 7.06
CA GLY A 515 -20.21 -2.45 6.50
C GLY A 515 -20.64 -3.80 7.07
N ILE A 516 -19.70 -4.74 7.21
CA ILE A 516 -19.96 -6.06 7.79
C ILE A 516 -20.33 -5.96 9.26
N ILE A 517 -19.54 -5.23 10.07
CA ILE A 517 -19.80 -5.04 11.51
C ILE A 517 -21.15 -4.35 11.71
N ALA A 518 -21.45 -3.32 10.93
CA ALA A 518 -22.72 -2.60 11.04
C ALA A 518 -23.92 -3.49 10.67
N GLY A 519 -23.80 -4.33 9.66
CA GLY A 519 -24.81 -5.32 9.27
C GLY A 519 -25.05 -6.35 10.39
N ASP A 520 -23.98 -6.90 10.99
CA ASP A 520 -24.07 -7.88 12.09
C ASP A 520 -24.70 -7.28 13.35
N LEU A 521 -24.51 -5.98 13.57
CA LEU A 521 -25.10 -5.25 14.70
C LEU A 521 -26.50 -4.68 14.41
N GLY A 522 -27.02 -4.84 13.19
CA GLY A 522 -28.31 -4.32 12.77
C GLY A 522 -28.40 -2.78 12.85
N LEU A 523 -27.32 -2.07 12.50
CA LEU A 523 -27.29 -0.61 12.56
C LEU A 523 -27.98 0.04 11.37
N ASP A 524 -28.63 1.17 11.61
CA ASP A 524 -29.05 2.06 10.53
C ASP A 524 -27.84 2.72 9.90
N LEU A 525 -27.64 2.51 8.58
CA LEU A 525 -26.46 2.97 7.87
C LEU A 525 -26.68 4.38 7.30
N TRP A 526 -25.76 5.29 7.58
CA TRP A 526 -25.72 6.62 6.98
C TRP A 526 -25.01 6.62 5.59
N TRP A 527 -24.40 5.49 5.20
CA TRP A 527 -23.81 5.23 3.87
C TRP A 527 -24.43 3.97 3.27
N LYS A 528 -24.17 3.72 2.00
CA LYS A 528 -24.69 2.54 1.29
C LYS A 528 -23.53 1.62 0.89
N PRO A 529 -23.21 0.58 1.68
CA PRO A 529 -22.28 -0.46 1.26
C PRO A 529 -22.75 -1.11 -0.05
N LEU A 530 -21.79 -1.45 -0.91
CA LEU A 530 -22.09 -2.11 -2.17
C LEU A 530 -22.36 -3.60 -1.93
N ASP A 531 -23.53 -4.09 -2.33
CA ASP A 531 -23.74 -5.51 -2.58
C ASP A 531 -23.19 -5.85 -3.98
N PHE A 532 -21.97 -6.39 -4.02
CA PHE A 532 -21.28 -6.65 -5.28
C PHE A 532 -21.96 -7.76 -6.09
N ARG A 533 -22.66 -8.72 -5.45
CA ARG A 533 -23.43 -9.76 -6.13
C ARG A 533 -24.63 -9.17 -6.85
N GLU A 534 -25.43 -8.37 -6.15
CA GLU A 534 -26.58 -7.67 -6.74
C GLU A 534 -26.11 -6.73 -7.85
N TYR A 535 -25.01 -6.02 -7.62
CA TYR A 535 -24.40 -5.14 -8.62
C TYR A 535 -24.04 -5.90 -9.90
N LEU A 536 -23.35 -7.05 -9.80
CA LEU A 536 -22.97 -7.84 -10.97
C LEU A 536 -24.17 -8.49 -11.68
N LEU A 537 -25.26 -8.81 -10.96
CA LEU A 537 -26.50 -9.30 -11.58
C LEU A 537 -27.14 -8.24 -12.50
N ASN A 538 -26.97 -6.96 -12.18
CA ASN A 538 -27.49 -5.83 -12.94
C ASN A 538 -26.47 -5.25 -13.95
N LEU A 539 -25.30 -5.85 -14.04
CA LEU A 539 -24.27 -5.44 -14.99
C LEU A 539 -24.58 -6.03 -16.37
N SER A 540 -25.09 -5.21 -17.28
CA SER A 540 -25.50 -5.58 -18.64
C SER A 540 -24.34 -5.54 -19.66
#